data_848b5e5dfa4e501d8950e570ab5f50dd
#
_entry.id   848b5e5dfa4e501d8950e570ab5f50dd
#
_cell.length_a   1.000
_cell.length_b   1.000
_cell.length_c   1.000
_cell.angle_alpha   90.00
_cell.angle_beta   90.00
_cell.angle_gamma   90.00
#
_symmetry.space_group_name_H-M   'P 1'
#
loop_
_entity.id
_entity.type
_entity.pdbx_description
1 polymer ?
#
loop_
_entity_poly.entity_id
_entity_poly.type
_entity_poly.pdbx_seq_one_letter_code
_entity_poly.pdbx_strand_id
1 'polypeptide(L)'
;YNDLSGETIQISINRHVAGDSASRLGSIVSNPGGPGGSGIDYVEAYEQVFTPQIIKQFDLVGFDPRGVGSSAPIECSTDAEKDEGYASESTPDTAAEVKEFEKPFDMTACADKTGELFAHVSTVEVVKDLDILRELLGDVRLNYLGKSYGTQIGAVYASMFPENVGQFVLDGAVDMKLSPLDLTVGQAAGFEGELKRFATYCVEVYGDCPLGSTESAMLSKLFAFLKQLDSKPLKTDDANRKLTESHVWNALFGSMYAPDWTWDWLIESLDAGYEGDGTGLLDMSDWQAGRNPDGTYMDNSYDAFTAISCLDYPYADFKRADLIARAKEAAPLLGEVFGWMEGGCKNWPVTGIPMPSDISAAADAATTIVVVGTVNDPATPVQWARSLTEELGNAVYLEFNGDGHTAYMSGSKCIDSRIDEYFITGRLPKNSPICQPDEPILGAFN
;
A
#
# COMPACT_ATOMS: atom_id res chain seq x y z
N TYR A 1 -16.43 -0.18 -22.14
CA TYR A 1 -15.90 -1.17 -23.09
C TYR A 1 -16.95 -1.81 -23.99
N ASN A 2 -18.19 -1.93 -23.52
CA ASN A 2 -19.29 -2.54 -24.31
C ASN A 2 -20.02 -1.52 -25.21
N ASP A 3 -19.82 -0.22 -24.99
CA ASP A 3 -20.40 0.87 -25.77
C ASP A 3 -19.33 1.92 -26.10
N LEU A 4 -18.79 1.83 -27.31
CA LEU A 4 -17.77 2.77 -27.80
C LEU A 4 -18.34 4.16 -28.13
N SER A 5 -19.66 4.36 -28.05
CA SER A 5 -20.33 5.66 -28.24
C SER A 5 -20.66 6.37 -26.91
N GLY A 6 -20.40 5.72 -25.78
CA GLY A 6 -20.63 6.24 -24.43
C GLY A 6 -19.63 7.33 -24.02
N GLU A 7 -19.71 7.77 -22.79
CA GLU A 7 -18.75 8.70 -22.22
C GLU A 7 -17.33 8.12 -22.20
N THR A 8 -16.35 8.99 -22.39
CA THR A 8 -14.93 8.61 -22.42
C THR A 8 -14.17 9.37 -21.36
N ILE A 9 -13.15 8.73 -20.81
CA ILE A 9 -12.17 9.37 -19.93
C ILE A 9 -10.80 9.37 -20.58
N GLN A 10 -9.91 10.23 -20.10
CA GLN A 10 -8.51 10.21 -20.48
C GLN A 10 -7.72 9.45 -19.42
N ILE A 11 -6.87 8.53 -19.85
CA ILE A 11 -5.86 7.88 -19.00
C ILE A 11 -4.54 8.58 -19.26
N SER A 12 -3.99 9.17 -18.22
CA SER A 12 -2.71 9.87 -18.25
C SER A 12 -1.57 8.90 -18.08
N ILE A 13 -0.53 9.08 -18.86
CA ILE A 13 0.70 8.27 -18.78
C ILE A 13 1.93 9.18 -18.88
N ASN A 14 3.03 8.74 -18.27
CA ASN A 14 4.36 9.22 -18.60
C ASN A 14 5.23 8.06 -19.11
N ARG A 15 6.36 8.39 -19.73
CA ARG A 15 7.31 7.41 -20.26
C ARG A 15 8.72 7.94 -20.17
N HIS A 16 9.52 7.25 -19.37
CA HIS A 16 10.97 7.41 -19.41
C HIS A 16 11.55 6.46 -20.46
N VAL A 17 12.15 6.99 -21.52
CA VAL A 17 12.68 6.17 -22.61
C VAL A 17 13.99 5.48 -22.22
N ALA A 18 14.19 4.26 -22.73
CA ALA A 18 15.41 3.48 -22.48
C ALA A 18 16.67 4.29 -22.78
N GLY A 19 17.63 4.27 -21.88
CA GLY A 19 18.88 5.01 -21.99
C GLY A 19 19.74 4.59 -23.17
N ASP A 20 19.54 3.37 -23.70
CA ASP A 20 20.22 2.85 -24.89
C ASP A 20 19.19 2.24 -25.86
N SER A 21 18.78 3.02 -26.84
CA SER A 21 17.80 2.62 -27.84
C SER A 21 18.22 1.40 -28.68
N ALA A 22 19.54 1.13 -28.81
CA ALA A 22 20.04 -0.01 -29.57
C ALA A 22 19.87 -1.34 -28.79
N SER A 23 19.79 -1.28 -27.48
CA SER A 23 19.57 -2.43 -26.60
C SER A 23 18.18 -2.47 -25.96
N ARG A 24 17.25 -1.64 -26.45
CA ARG A 24 15.89 -1.59 -25.94
C ARG A 24 15.18 -2.94 -26.09
N LEU A 25 14.60 -3.43 -24.99
CA LEU A 25 13.91 -4.73 -24.93
C LEU A 25 12.38 -4.62 -24.97
N GLY A 26 11.83 -3.45 -24.68
CA GLY A 26 10.38 -3.23 -24.60
C GLY A 26 10.02 -2.16 -23.60
N SER A 27 8.77 -2.17 -23.13
CA SER A 27 8.31 -1.32 -22.03
C SER A 27 8.09 -2.14 -20.76
N ILE A 28 8.28 -1.53 -19.59
CA ILE A 28 7.77 -2.02 -18.30
C ILE A 28 6.72 -1.01 -17.83
N VAL A 29 5.49 -1.46 -17.66
CA VAL A 29 4.44 -0.66 -17.03
C VAL A 29 4.45 -0.92 -15.53
N SER A 30 4.30 0.13 -14.72
CA SER A 30 4.42 0.02 -13.27
C SER A 30 3.23 0.62 -12.54
N ASN A 31 2.87 0.01 -11.41
CA ASN A 31 1.89 0.53 -10.48
C ASN A 31 2.40 0.39 -9.04
N PRO A 32 2.45 1.50 -8.25
CA PRO A 32 2.98 1.50 -6.89
C PRO A 32 2.03 0.86 -5.85
N GLY A 33 0.76 0.72 -6.18
CA GLY A 33 -0.25 0.19 -5.26
C GLY A 33 -1.15 1.27 -4.65
N GLY A 34 -1.45 1.15 -3.41
CA GLY A 34 -2.44 1.88 -2.64
C GLY A 34 -3.63 0.98 -2.29
N PRO A 35 -4.77 0.98 -3.04
CA PRO A 35 -5.07 1.66 -4.30
C PRO A 35 -5.03 3.19 -4.22
N GLY A 36 -4.90 3.85 -5.37
CA GLY A 36 -4.91 5.31 -5.46
C GLY A 36 -3.52 5.95 -5.66
N GLY A 37 -2.44 5.17 -5.58
CA GLY A 37 -1.09 5.67 -5.89
C GLY A 37 -0.91 6.01 -7.37
N SER A 38 -0.30 7.18 -7.66
CA SER A 38 0.01 7.61 -9.01
C SER A 38 1.15 6.81 -9.62
N GLY A 39 0.90 6.15 -10.75
CA GLY A 39 1.94 5.49 -11.52
C GLY A 39 2.85 6.49 -12.24
N ILE A 40 2.34 7.69 -12.54
CA ILE A 40 3.12 8.78 -13.14
C ILE A 40 4.18 9.25 -12.16
N ASP A 41 3.82 9.61 -10.93
CA ASP A 41 4.76 10.06 -9.90
C ASP A 41 5.78 8.96 -9.57
N TYR A 42 5.32 7.71 -9.55
CA TYR A 42 6.20 6.56 -9.32
C TYR A 42 7.29 6.43 -10.39
N VAL A 43 6.96 6.63 -11.66
CA VAL A 43 7.94 6.57 -12.75
C VAL A 43 8.73 7.88 -12.89
N GLU A 44 8.23 9.01 -12.41
CA GLU A 44 9.06 10.23 -12.28
C GLU A 44 10.26 10.02 -11.35
N ALA A 45 10.10 9.21 -10.31
CA ALA A 45 11.18 8.80 -9.39
C ALA A 45 11.97 7.57 -9.89
N TYR A 46 12.05 7.31 -11.19
CA TYR A 46 12.57 6.06 -11.78
C TYR A 46 13.95 5.64 -11.28
N GLU A 47 14.86 6.57 -10.95
CA GLU A 47 16.20 6.25 -10.42
C GLU A 47 16.16 5.62 -9.01
N GLN A 48 15.06 5.83 -8.28
CA GLN A 48 14.84 5.25 -6.95
C GLN A 48 14.05 3.94 -7.03
N VAL A 49 13.34 3.72 -8.14
CA VAL A 49 12.39 2.61 -8.33
C VAL A 49 13.01 1.48 -9.15
N PHE A 50 13.96 1.77 -10.03
CA PHE A 50 14.56 0.81 -10.94
C PHE A 50 16.08 0.86 -10.89
N THR A 51 16.71 -0.30 -11.13
CA THR A 51 18.16 -0.37 -11.27
C THR A 51 18.63 0.33 -12.53
N PRO A 52 19.90 0.79 -12.59
CA PRO A 52 20.49 1.36 -13.80
C PRO A 52 20.45 0.42 -15.02
N GLN A 53 20.42 -0.91 -14.81
CA GLN A 53 20.35 -1.89 -15.90
C GLN A 53 18.96 -1.90 -16.56
N ILE A 54 17.92 -1.84 -15.78
CA ILE A 54 16.53 -1.74 -16.26
C ILE A 54 16.33 -0.40 -16.97
N ILE A 55 16.69 0.73 -16.36
CA ILE A 55 16.62 2.08 -16.94
C ILE A 55 17.30 2.16 -18.31
N LYS A 56 18.41 1.43 -18.47
CA LYS A 56 19.14 1.41 -19.72
C LYS A 56 18.40 0.71 -20.85
N GLN A 57 17.65 -0.38 -20.55
CA GLN A 57 17.16 -1.33 -21.55
C GLN A 57 15.65 -1.31 -21.77
N PHE A 58 14.89 -0.69 -20.87
CA PHE A 58 13.43 -0.62 -20.97
C PHE A 58 12.94 0.81 -20.99
N ASP A 59 11.87 1.04 -21.70
CA ASP A 59 11.03 2.21 -21.46
C ASP A 59 10.22 1.96 -20.19
N LEU A 60 10.28 2.89 -19.25
CA LEU A 60 9.53 2.81 -18.01
C LEU A 60 8.26 3.63 -18.18
N VAL A 61 7.12 3.00 -17.99
CA VAL A 61 5.81 3.62 -18.22
C VAL A 61 5.03 3.65 -16.92
N GLY A 62 4.71 4.85 -16.47
CA GLY A 62 3.75 5.10 -15.41
C GLY A 62 2.39 5.42 -16.01
N PHE A 63 1.34 4.97 -15.38
CA PHE A 63 -0.03 5.38 -15.71
C PHE A 63 -0.80 5.63 -14.42
N ASP A 64 -1.63 6.63 -14.44
CA ASP A 64 -2.61 6.82 -13.38
C ASP A 64 -3.84 5.98 -13.72
N PRO A 65 -4.24 5.05 -12.86
CA PRO A 65 -5.51 4.35 -13.06
C PRO A 65 -6.69 5.32 -13.13
N ARG A 66 -7.78 4.92 -13.76
CA ARG A 66 -9.03 5.67 -13.75
C ARG A 66 -9.44 6.08 -12.33
N GLY A 67 -9.79 7.33 -12.13
CA GLY A 67 -10.12 7.88 -10.82
C GLY A 67 -8.93 8.33 -9.98
N VAL A 68 -7.69 8.16 -10.47
CA VAL A 68 -6.45 8.46 -9.75
C VAL A 68 -5.67 9.59 -10.44
N GLY A 69 -5.07 10.47 -9.67
CA GLY A 69 -4.12 11.47 -10.13
C GLY A 69 -4.63 12.29 -11.31
N SER A 70 -3.96 12.18 -12.46
CA SER A 70 -4.31 12.90 -13.68
C SER A 70 -5.31 12.17 -14.59
N SER A 71 -5.85 11.01 -14.17
CA SER A 71 -6.78 10.16 -14.93
C SER A 71 -8.22 10.28 -14.44
N ALA A 72 -8.83 11.45 -14.63
CA ALA A 72 -10.19 11.78 -14.15
C ALA A 72 -10.33 11.50 -12.65
N PRO A 73 -9.63 12.23 -11.78
CA PRO A 73 -9.53 11.94 -10.35
C PRO A 73 -10.90 11.95 -9.65
N ILE A 74 -11.07 11.02 -8.71
CA ILE A 74 -12.14 11.08 -7.73
C ILE A 74 -11.76 12.11 -6.68
N GLU A 75 -12.59 13.11 -6.50
CA GLU A 75 -12.43 14.16 -5.49
C GLU A 75 -13.70 14.24 -4.65
N CYS A 76 -13.67 13.65 -3.47
CA CYS A 76 -14.79 13.62 -2.53
C CYS A 76 -14.63 14.68 -1.46
N SER A 77 -13.44 14.73 -0.87
CA SER A 77 -13.11 15.54 0.29
C SER A 77 -12.34 16.81 -0.09
N THR A 78 -12.66 17.91 0.53
CA THR A 78 -11.79 19.10 0.53
C THR A 78 -10.55 18.85 1.38
N ASP A 79 -9.48 19.64 1.19
CA ASP A 79 -8.26 19.53 2.01
C ASP A 79 -8.56 19.70 3.52
N ALA A 80 -9.49 20.60 3.87
CA ALA A 80 -9.92 20.78 5.25
C ALA A 80 -10.66 19.56 5.83
N GLU A 81 -11.47 18.87 5.02
CA GLU A 81 -12.15 17.63 5.43
C GLU A 81 -11.14 16.47 5.56
N LYS A 82 -10.10 16.44 4.74
CA LYS A 82 -8.98 15.50 4.90
C LYS A 82 -8.22 15.76 6.20
N ASP A 83 -7.90 17.04 6.52
CA ASP A 83 -7.30 17.43 7.78
C ASP A 83 -8.15 16.99 8.99
N GLU A 84 -9.47 17.15 8.93
CA GLU A 84 -10.39 16.67 9.96
C GLU A 84 -10.39 15.13 10.04
N GLY A 85 -10.35 14.44 8.91
CA GLY A 85 -10.27 12.98 8.86
C GLY A 85 -9.02 12.43 9.52
N TYR A 86 -7.85 13.00 9.19
CA TYR A 86 -6.58 12.59 9.81
C TYR A 86 -6.45 12.98 11.29
N ALA A 87 -7.19 14.01 11.74
CA ALA A 87 -7.22 14.42 13.14
C ALA A 87 -8.30 13.70 13.96
N SER A 88 -9.19 12.93 13.33
CA SER A 88 -10.31 12.27 14.00
C SER A 88 -9.81 11.15 14.93
N GLU A 89 -10.64 10.80 15.90
CA GLU A 89 -10.36 9.71 16.82
C GLU A 89 -10.25 8.36 16.08
N SER A 90 -9.32 7.50 16.50
CA SER A 90 -9.07 6.18 15.87
C SER A 90 -9.80 5.04 16.57
N THR A 91 -10.05 5.17 17.87
CA THR A 91 -10.76 4.17 18.68
C THR A 91 -11.75 4.83 19.63
N PRO A 92 -13.04 4.46 19.61
CA PRO A 92 -14.03 5.08 20.50
C PRO A 92 -13.91 4.56 21.93
N ASP A 93 -13.87 5.47 22.90
CA ASP A 93 -13.79 5.17 24.34
C ASP A 93 -15.20 5.17 25.00
N THR A 94 -16.18 5.80 24.38
CA THR A 94 -17.53 5.93 24.95
C THR A 94 -18.61 5.31 24.05
N ALA A 95 -19.74 4.96 24.65
CA ALA A 95 -20.88 4.45 23.89
C ALA A 95 -21.46 5.48 22.89
N ALA A 96 -21.21 6.78 23.08
CA ALA A 96 -21.61 7.82 22.15
C ALA A 96 -20.70 7.85 20.93
N GLU A 97 -19.40 7.73 21.14
CA GLU A 97 -18.39 7.62 20.07
C GLU A 97 -18.55 6.33 19.27
N VAL A 98 -18.73 5.18 19.94
CA VAL A 98 -19.07 3.91 19.26
C VAL A 98 -20.24 4.10 18.28
N LYS A 99 -21.28 4.81 18.71
CA LYS A 99 -22.44 5.06 17.86
C LYS A 99 -22.11 6.00 16.70
N GLU A 100 -21.15 6.90 16.85
CA GLU A 100 -20.67 7.78 15.78
C GLU A 100 -19.84 6.99 14.77
N PHE A 101 -18.89 6.18 15.24
CA PHE A 101 -18.05 5.30 14.40
C PHE A 101 -18.88 4.26 13.60
N GLU A 102 -19.99 3.80 14.14
CA GLU A 102 -20.88 2.87 13.45
C GLU A 102 -21.78 3.54 12.41
N LYS A 103 -21.78 4.87 12.31
CA LYS A 103 -22.50 5.54 11.23
C LYS A 103 -21.84 5.24 9.89
N PRO A 104 -22.64 4.90 8.87
CA PRO A 104 -22.09 4.76 7.53
C PRO A 104 -21.48 6.07 7.05
N PHE A 105 -20.35 5.99 6.39
CA PHE A 105 -19.78 7.12 5.68
C PHE A 105 -20.70 7.48 4.51
N ASP A 106 -21.15 8.75 4.42
CA ASP A 106 -22.05 9.18 3.35
C ASP A 106 -21.27 9.65 2.13
N MET A 107 -21.13 8.75 1.16
CA MET A 107 -20.44 9.02 -0.11
C MET A 107 -21.39 9.48 -1.23
N THR A 108 -22.65 9.81 -0.91
CA THR A 108 -23.63 10.25 -1.92
C THR A 108 -23.16 11.53 -2.61
N ALA A 109 -22.64 12.50 -1.85
CA ALA A 109 -22.13 13.76 -2.41
C ALA A 109 -20.90 13.52 -3.32
N CYS A 110 -20.06 12.54 -2.99
CA CYS A 110 -18.95 12.11 -3.83
C CYS A 110 -19.43 11.48 -5.14
N ALA A 111 -20.37 10.55 -5.07
CA ALA A 111 -20.96 9.92 -6.24
C ALA A 111 -21.64 10.96 -7.15
N ASP A 112 -22.38 11.92 -6.59
CA ASP A 112 -23.00 13.01 -7.34
C ASP A 112 -21.98 13.92 -8.03
N LYS A 113 -20.87 14.24 -7.36
CA LYS A 113 -19.79 15.08 -7.88
C LYS A 113 -18.98 14.38 -8.98
N THR A 114 -18.69 13.08 -8.81
CA THR A 114 -17.89 12.29 -9.75
C THR A 114 -18.73 11.77 -10.93
N GLY A 115 -20.04 11.60 -10.75
CA GLY A 115 -20.94 11.09 -11.79
C GLY A 115 -20.77 9.59 -12.06
N GLU A 116 -21.00 9.18 -13.32
CA GLU A 116 -20.99 7.76 -13.70
C GLU A 116 -19.64 7.07 -13.45
N LEU A 117 -18.52 7.81 -13.53
CA LEU A 117 -17.18 7.25 -13.30
C LEU A 117 -17.06 6.61 -11.91
N PHE A 118 -17.80 7.11 -10.92
CA PHE A 118 -17.72 6.60 -9.54
C PHE A 118 -18.05 5.10 -9.42
N ALA A 119 -18.85 4.56 -10.33
CA ALA A 119 -19.15 3.12 -10.41
C ALA A 119 -18.13 2.33 -11.24
N HIS A 120 -17.14 2.99 -11.84
CA HIS A 120 -16.29 2.44 -12.88
C HIS A 120 -14.78 2.56 -12.61
N VAL A 121 -14.38 2.61 -11.34
CA VAL A 121 -12.95 2.68 -10.95
C VAL A 121 -12.41 1.38 -10.34
N SER A 122 -13.13 0.26 -10.51
CA SER A 122 -12.71 -1.03 -9.98
C SER A 122 -11.46 -1.57 -10.69
N THR A 123 -10.71 -2.45 -10.00
CA THR A 123 -9.52 -3.11 -10.55
C THR A 123 -9.79 -3.83 -11.87
N VAL A 124 -10.96 -4.44 -12.03
CA VAL A 124 -11.33 -5.12 -13.30
C VAL A 124 -11.36 -4.15 -14.50
N GLU A 125 -11.78 -2.92 -14.27
CA GLU A 125 -11.83 -1.92 -15.34
C GLU A 125 -10.45 -1.29 -15.58
N VAL A 126 -9.64 -1.10 -14.55
CA VAL A 126 -8.22 -0.72 -14.68
C VAL A 126 -7.44 -1.75 -15.50
N VAL A 127 -7.68 -3.03 -15.30
CA VAL A 127 -7.03 -4.11 -16.06
C VAL A 127 -7.38 -4.06 -17.56
N LYS A 128 -8.60 -3.68 -17.91
CA LYS A 128 -8.97 -3.48 -19.32
C LYS A 128 -8.27 -2.26 -19.92
N ASP A 129 -8.14 -1.16 -19.17
CA ASP A 129 -7.35 0.00 -19.61
C ASP A 129 -5.89 -0.38 -19.85
N LEU A 130 -5.34 -1.21 -18.95
CA LEU A 130 -3.96 -1.67 -19.02
C LEU A 130 -3.68 -2.51 -20.27
N ASP A 131 -4.62 -3.37 -20.70
CA ASP A 131 -4.45 -4.12 -21.95
C ASP A 131 -4.54 -3.22 -23.19
N ILE A 132 -5.40 -2.19 -23.19
CA ILE A 132 -5.42 -1.17 -24.23
C ILE A 132 -4.09 -0.40 -24.25
N LEU A 133 -3.55 -0.03 -23.09
CA LEU A 133 -2.26 0.64 -22.99
C LEU A 133 -1.13 -0.21 -23.58
N ARG A 134 -1.07 -1.52 -23.26
CA ARG A 134 -0.12 -2.46 -23.88
C ARG A 134 -0.16 -2.39 -25.40
N GLU A 135 -1.37 -2.43 -25.99
CA GLU A 135 -1.53 -2.39 -27.45
C GLU A 135 -1.08 -1.05 -28.04
N LEU A 136 -1.39 0.07 -27.38
CA LEU A 136 -0.96 1.41 -27.79
C LEU A 136 0.56 1.61 -27.67
N LEU A 137 1.23 0.95 -26.73
CA LEU A 137 2.69 0.93 -26.64
C LEU A 137 3.34 0.09 -27.74
N GLY A 138 2.56 -0.73 -28.46
CA GLY A 138 3.02 -1.64 -29.50
C GLY A 138 3.67 -2.91 -28.95
N ASP A 139 3.48 -3.22 -27.68
CA ASP A 139 4.04 -4.39 -27.04
C ASP A 139 3.14 -5.61 -27.25
N VAL A 140 3.71 -6.71 -27.76
CA VAL A 140 2.99 -7.97 -27.99
C VAL A 140 2.51 -8.55 -26.67
N ARG A 141 3.32 -8.44 -25.60
CA ARG A 141 2.99 -8.82 -24.24
C ARG A 141 3.36 -7.69 -23.30
N LEU A 142 2.58 -7.54 -22.25
CA LEU A 142 2.83 -6.59 -21.19
C LEU A 142 3.97 -7.07 -20.30
N ASN A 143 5.03 -6.25 -20.06
CA ASN A 143 5.88 -6.44 -18.90
C ASN A 143 5.40 -5.50 -17.79
N TYR A 144 5.32 -6.01 -16.57
CA TYR A 144 4.65 -5.31 -15.50
C TYR A 144 5.38 -5.47 -14.16
N LEU A 145 5.53 -4.35 -13.45
CA LEU A 145 5.94 -4.31 -12.06
C LEU A 145 4.78 -3.76 -11.21
N GLY A 146 4.14 -4.62 -10.45
CA GLY A 146 3.11 -4.23 -9.49
C GLY A 146 3.61 -4.38 -8.08
N LYS A 147 3.50 -3.30 -7.28
CA LYS A 147 3.79 -3.34 -5.85
C LYS A 147 2.49 -3.25 -5.05
N SER A 148 2.42 -3.98 -3.93
CA SER A 148 1.27 -3.90 -3.02
C SER A 148 -0.07 -4.19 -3.74
N TYR A 149 -1.07 -3.30 -3.68
CA TYR A 149 -2.29 -3.38 -4.48
C TYR A 149 -2.02 -3.57 -5.98
N GLY A 150 -0.91 -3.04 -6.52
CA GLY A 150 -0.52 -3.29 -7.91
C GLY A 150 -0.34 -4.78 -8.24
N THR A 151 -0.13 -5.64 -7.25
CA THR A 151 -0.10 -7.10 -7.43
C THR A 151 -1.47 -7.68 -7.74
N GLN A 152 -2.54 -7.09 -7.21
CA GLN A 152 -3.92 -7.47 -7.53
C GLN A 152 -4.27 -7.09 -8.97
N ILE A 153 -3.86 -5.89 -9.44
CA ILE A 153 -3.97 -5.50 -10.86
C ILE A 153 -3.27 -6.56 -11.74
N GLY A 154 -2.02 -6.93 -11.39
CA GLY A 154 -1.27 -7.93 -12.15
C GLY A 154 -1.89 -9.32 -12.13
N ALA A 155 -2.42 -9.77 -11.00
CA ALA A 155 -3.09 -11.07 -10.85
C ALA A 155 -4.40 -11.14 -11.65
N VAL A 156 -5.23 -10.08 -11.58
CA VAL A 156 -6.47 -9.97 -12.37
C VAL A 156 -6.15 -9.89 -13.87
N TYR A 157 -5.10 -9.13 -14.25
CA TYR A 157 -4.65 -9.06 -15.64
C TYR A 157 -4.23 -10.45 -16.17
N ALA A 158 -3.44 -11.18 -15.40
CA ALA A 158 -2.99 -12.52 -15.79
C ALA A 158 -4.16 -13.50 -15.96
N SER A 159 -5.21 -13.35 -15.16
CA SER A 159 -6.42 -14.14 -15.28
C SER A 159 -7.29 -13.75 -16.49
N MET A 160 -7.40 -12.46 -16.80
CA MET A 160 -8.26 -11.96 -17.88
C MET A 160 -7.59 -12.04 -19.25
N PHE A 161 -6.27 -11.86 -19.32
CA PHE A 161 -5.48 -11.77 -20.55
C PHE A 161 -4.21 -12.64 -20.48
N PRO A 162 -4.34 -13.97 -20.21
CA PRO A 162 -3.18 -14.83 -19.96
C PRO A 162 -2.19 -14.87 -21.13
N GLU A 163 -2.66 -14.79 -22.37
CA GLU A 163 -1.82 -14.78 -23.57
C GLU A 163 -0.99 -13.49 -23.73
N ASN A 164 -1.41 -12.39 -23.10
CA ASN A 164 -0.76 -11.09 -23.16
C ASN A 164 0.25 -10.85 -22.02
N VAL A 165 0.43 -11.83 -21.11
CA VAL A 165 1.37 -11.75 -19.99
C VAL A 165 2.81 -11.88 -20.50
N GLY A 166 3.62 -10.85 -20.30
CA GLY A 166 5.08 -10.82 -20.47
C GLY A 166 5.81 -11.12 -19.15
N GLN A 167 6.92 -10.44 -18.89
CA GLN A 167 7.59 -10.54 -17.60
C GLN A 167 6.78 -9.76 -16.54
N PHE A 168 6.18 -10.48 -15.60
CA PHE A 168 5.44 -9.93 -14.47
C PHE A 168 6.20 -10.14 -13.18
N VAL A 169 6.37 -9.06 -12.41
CA VAL A 169 6.86 -9.07 -11.04
C VAL A 169 5.78 -8.48 -10.13
N LEU A 170 5.32 -9.27 -9.17
CA LEU A 170 4.28 -8.92 -8.20
C LEU A 170 4.93 -8.89 -6.81
N ASP A 171 5.27 -7.70 -6.34
CA ASP A 171 6.09 -7.45 -5.15
C ASP A 171 5.27 -6.89 -3.99
N GLY A 172 5.37 -7.53 -2.81
CA GLY A 172 4.48 -7.26 -1.68
C GLY A 172 3.06 -7.72 -1.99
N ALA A 173 2.93 -9.01 -2.30
CA ALA A 173 1.74 -9.55 -2.95
C ALA A 173 0.56 -9.75 -1.99
N VAL A 174 -0.65 -9.45 -2.48
CA VAL A 174 -1.92 -9.67 -1.78
C VAL A 174 -2.55 -10.97 -2.23
N ASP A 175 -3.01 -11.78 -1.27
CA ASP A 175 -3.79 -13.00 -1.51
C ASP A 175 -5.19 -12.66 -2.04
N MET A 176 -5.55 -13.19 -3.21
CA MET A 176 -6.82 -12.85 -3.89
C MET A 176 -8.06 -13.50 -3.25
N LYS A 177 -7.87 -14.45 -2.34
CA LYS A 177 -8.98 -15.13 -1.64
C LYS A 177 -9.37 -14.49 -0.33
N LEU A 178 -8.62 -13.49 0.13
CA LEU A 178 -8.93 -12.80 1.38
C LEU A 178 -10.24 -12.05 1.27
N SER A 179 -11.09 -12.23 2.28
CA SER A 179 -12.17 -11.29 2.51
C SER A 179 -11.60 -9.98 3.08
N PRO A 180 -12.33 -8.84 2.99
CA PRO A 180 -11.89 -7.59 3.64
C PRO A 180 -11.56 -7.77 5.12
N LEU A 181 -12.34 -8.59 5.83
CA LEU A 181 -12.14 -8.85 7.25
C LEU A 181 -10.86 -9.67 7.52
N ASP A 182 -10.53 -10.62 6.64
CA ASP A 182 -9.29 -11.41 6.74
C ASP A 182 -8.07 -10.55 6.41
N LEU A 183 -8.22 -9.63 5.43
CA LEU A 183 -7.20 -8.64 5.09
C LEU A 183 -6.90 -7.75 6.29
N THR A 184 -7.93 -7.17 6.93
CA THR A 184 -7.80 -6.35 8.14
C THR A 184 -7.09 -7.11 9.28
N VAL A 185 -7.48 -8.36 9.54
CA VAL A 185 -6.86 -9.19 10.59
C VAL A 185 -5.39 -9.51 10.26
N GLY A 186 -5.10 -9.80 8.99
CA GLY A 186 -3.72 -10.09 8.54
C GLY A 186 -2.82 -8.86 8.62
N GLN A 187 -3.31 -7.69 8.21
CA GLN A 187 -2.58 -6.43 8.34
C GLN A 187 -2.34 -6.06 9.80
N ALA A 188 -3.34 -6.20 10.68
CA ALA A 188 -3.13 -5.98 12.10
C ALA A 188 -1.95 -6.80 12.66
N ALA A 189 -1.85 -8.07 12.26
CA ALA A 189 -0.76 -8.95 12.67
C ALA A 189 0.60 -8.54 12.08
N GLY A 190 0.63 -8.14 10.80
CA GLY A 190 1.84 -7.66 10.12
C GLY A 190 2.39 -6.39 10.77
N PHE A 191 1.54 -5.38 10.95
CA PHE A 191 1.92 -4.11 11.60
C PHE A 191 2.34 -4.31 13.06
N GLU A 192 1.68 -5.21 13.81
CA GLU A 192 2.12 -5.51 15.16
C GLU A 192 3.48 -6.21 15.19
N GLY A 193 3.75 -7.08 14.22
CA GLY A 193 5.05 -7.71 14.04
C GLY A 193 6.14 -6.66 13.87
N GLU A 194 5.93 -5.72 12.95
CA GLU A 194 6.89 -4.66 12.64
C GLU A 194 7.03 -3.64 13.79
N LEU A 195 5.95 -3.31 14.50
CA LEU A 195 6.01 -2.47 15.71
C LEU A 195 6.88 -3.10 16.81
N LYS A 196 6.84 -4.42 16.98
CA LYS A 196 7.71 -5.12 17.92
C LYS A 196 9.17 -5.07 17.47
N ARG A 197 9.43 -5.19 16.17
CA ARG A 197 10.77 -5.04 15.61
C ARG A 197 11.32 -3.62 15.79
N PHE A 198 10.48 -2.61 15.59
CA PHE A 198 10.82 -1.22 15.93
C PHE A 198 11.21 -1.07 17.41
N ALA A 199 10.47 -1.69 18.33
CA ALA A 199 10.81 -1.67 19.74
C ALA A 199 12.18 -2.35 20.03
N THR A 200 12.46 -3.48 19.37
CA THR A 200 13.75 -4.17 19.42
C THR A 200 14.86 -3.27 18.87
N TYR A 201 14.63 -2.62 17.71
CA TYR A 201 15.59 -1.69 17.10
C TYR A 201 15.97 -0.56 18.06
N CYS A 202 14.99 0.11 18.65
CA CYS A 202 15.24 1.19 19.58
C CYS A 202 16.10 0.73 20.78
N VAL A 203 15.79 -0.42 21.35
CA VAL A 203 16.46 -0.91 22.57
C VAL A 203 17.85 -1.52 22.29
N GLU A 204 18.04 -2.20 21.16
CA GLU A 204 19.23 -3.00 20.91
C GLU A 204 20.19 -2.36 19.90
N VAL A 205 19.69 -1.56 18.94
CA VAL A 205 20.48 -1.03 17.83
C VAL A 205 20.70 0.48 17.90
N TYR A 206 19.63 1.26 18.14
CA TYR A 206 19.70 2.74 18.19
C TYR A 206 20.66 3.25 19.28
N GLY A 207 20.80 2.47 20.38
CA GLY A 207 21.64 2.80 21.53
C GLY A 207 20.98 3.87 22.42
N ASP A 208 21.00 3.67 23.73
CA ASP A 208 20.37 4.55 24.70
C ASP A 208 18.94 4.96 24.33
N CYS A 209 18.09 3.98 23.96
CA CYS A 209 16.72 4.21 23.52
C CYS A 209 15.97 5.15 24.48
N PRO A 210 15.58 6.38 24.04
CA PRO A 210 14.94 7.36 24.92
C PRO A 210 13.49 6.98 25.25
N LEU A 211 12.92 6.05 24.46
CA LEU A 211 11.54 5.63 24.60
C LEU A 211 11.33 4.63 25.73
N GLY A 212 12.37 3.85 26.11
CA GLY A 212 12.29 2.87 27.18
C GLY A 212 13.50 1.94 27.22
N SER A 213 13.81 1.38 28.40
CA SER A 213 14.97 0.49 28.60
C SER A 213 14.72 -0.97 28.19
N THR A 214 13.50 -1.34 27.83
CA THR A 214 13.08 -2.64 27.32
C THR A 214 11.94 -2.47 26.34
N GLU A 215 11.77 -3.40 25.41
CA GLU A 215 10.64 -3.41 24.46
C GLU A 215 9.29 -3.24 25.16
N SER A 216 9.06 -3.98 26.23
CA SER A 216 7.80 -3.90 26.99
C SER A 216 7.59 -2.53 27.64
N ALA A 217 8.66 -1.90 28.16
CA ALA A 217 8.56 -0.57 28.76
C ALA A 217 8.28 0.49 27.68
N MET A 218 8.95 0.39 26.53
CA MET A 218 8.74 1.25 25.38
C MET A 218 7.30 1.16 24.86
N LEU A 219 6.81 -0.04 24.57
CA LEU A 219 5.45 -0.26 24.09
C LEU A 219 4.41 0.23 25.11
N SER A 220 4.62 -0.06 26.41
CA SER A 220 3.72 0.43 27.47
C SER A 220 3.68 1.97 27.52
N LYS A 221 4.82 2.64 27.35
CA LYS A 221 4.91 4.10 27.32
C LYS A 221 4.22 4.66 26.07
N LEU A 222 4.40 4.04 24.90
CA LEU A 222 3.75 4.42 23.66
C LEU A 222 2.21 4.36 23.78
N PHE A 223 1.66 3.24 24.26
CA PHE A 223 0.21 3.13 24.41
C PHE A 223 -0.38 4.05 25.48
N ALA A 224 0.39 4.34 26.55
CA ALA A 224 0.01 5.34 27.54
C ALA A 224 0.00 6.76 26.94
N PHE A 225 0.94 7.06 26.06
CA PHE A 225 1.01 8.34 25.32
C PHE A 225 -0.16 8.49 24.35
N LEU A 226 -0.45 7.49 23.52
CA LEU A 226 -1.62 7.48 22.64
C LEU A 226 -2.90 7.77 23.42
N LYS A 227 -3.13 7.06 24.51
CA LYS A 227 -4.29 7.28 25.38
C LYS A 227 -4.31 8.69 26.01
N GLN A 228 -3.17 9.28 26.30
CA GLN A 228 -3.13 10.67 26.77
C GLN A 228 -3.56 11.66 25.69
N LEU A 229 -3.13 11.43 24.43
CA LEU A 229 -3.43 12.30 23.29
C LEU A 229 -4.91 12.34 22.97
N ASP A 230 -5.63 11.26 23.14
CA ASP A 230 -7.07 11.18 22.98
C ASP A 230 -7.78 12.29 23.78
N SER A 231 -7.45 12.44 25.06
CA SER A 231 -8.04 13.49 25.89
C SER A 231 -7.30 14.82 25.88
N LYS A 232 -6.03 14.86 25.46
CA LYS A 232 -5.17 16.04 25.54
C LYS A 232 -4.20 16.13 24.35
N PRO A 233 -4.69 16.55 23.16
CA PRO A 233 -3.83 16.78 21.99
C PRO A 233 -2.68 17.76 22.29
N LEU A 234 -1.47 17.46 21.78
CA LEU A 234 -0.28 18.27 21.98
C LEU A 234 -0.24 19.48 21.05
N LYS A 235 0.51 20.47 21.48
CA LYS A 235 0.89 21.62 20.66
C LYS A 235 1.94 21.21 19.62
N THR A 236 1.93 21.90 18.50
CA THR A 236 2.89 21.81 17.42
C THR A 236 3.33 23.19 17.00
N ASP A 237 4.27 23.29 16.07
CA ASP A 237 4.68 24.56 15.46
C ASP A 237 3.58 25.16 14.59
N ASP A 238 2.66 24.34 14.08
CA ASP A 238 1.46 24.84 13.42
C ASP A 238 0.49 25.39 14.47
N ALA A 239 0.26 26.70 14.43
CA ALA A 239 -0.62 27.38 15.38
C ALA A 239 -2.09 26.94 15.30
N ASN A 240 -2.51 26.36 14.20
CA ASN A 240 -3.89 25.95 13.90
C ASN A 240 -4.13 24.46 14.12
N ARG A 241 -3.08 23.63 14.19
CA ARG A 241 -3.18 22.18 14.26
C ARG A 241 -2.50 21.65 15.52
N LYS A 242 -3.08 20.64 16.09
CA LYS A 242 -2.52 19.89 17.22
C LYS A 242 -2.26 18.47 16.82
N LEU A 243 -1.29 17.86 17.44
CA LEU A 243 -1.08 16.44 17.34
C LEU A 243 -2.19 15.70 18.12
N THR A 244 -2.96 14.87 17.43
CA THR A 244 -3.96 13.96 18.00
C THR A 244 -3.43 12.53 18.05
N GLU A 245 -4.16 11.62 18.68
CA GLU A 245 -3.89 10.19 18.67
C GLU A 245 -3.81 9.63 17.25
N SER A 246 -4.76 10.02 16.38
CA SER A 246 -4.83 9.57 14.99
C SER A 246 -3.60 9.96 14.16
N HIS A 247 -3.07 11.18 14.35
CA HIS A 247 -1.82 11.56 13.69
C HIS A 247 -0.65 10.67 14.11
N VAL A 248 -0.58 10.27 15.39
CA VAL A 248 0.47 9.33 15.84
C VAL A 248 0.30 7.95 15.24
N TRP A 249 -0.93 7.44 15.13
CA TRP A 249 -1.18 6.19 14.42
C TRP A 249 -0.75 6.27 12.96
N ASN A 250 -1.07 7.36 12.27
CA ASN A 250 -0.66 7.56 10.88
C ASN A 250 0.88 7.60 10.73
N ALA A 251 1.57 8.32 11.61
CA ALA A 251 3.04 8.36 11.68
C ALA A 251 3.65 6.98 11.97
N LEU A 252 3.08 6.24 12.92
CA LEU A 252 3.51 4.88 13.26
C LEU A 252 3.35 3.92 12.06
N PHE A 253 2.16 3.88 11.46
CA PHE A 253 1.91 2.99 10.34
C PHE A 253 2.77 3.35 9.13
N GLY A 254 2.89 4.65 8.81
CA GLY A 254 3.76 5.10 7.72
C GLY A 254 5.23 4.71 7.92
N SER A 255 5.74 4.80 9.16
CA SER A 255 7.12 4.45 9.46
C SER A 255 7.42 2.94 9.38
N MET A 256 6.41 2.07 9.45
CA MET A 256 6.61 0.63 9.29
C MET A 256 6.82 0.21 7.83
N TYR A 257 6.50 1.07 6.85
CA TYR A 257 6.71 0.77 5.42
C TYR A 257 8.17 0.84 4.99
N ALA A 258 8.97 1.74 5.58
CA ALA A 258 10.34 2.01 5.18
C ALA A 258 11.26 2.20 6.41
N PRO A 259 11.44 1.16 7.22
CA PRO A 259 12.08 1.22 8.53
C PRO A 259 13.54 1.71 8.49
N ASP A 260 14.25 1.48 7.39
CA ASP A 260 15.67 1.80 7.20
C ASP A 260 16.01 3.30 7.34
N TRP A 261 15.04 4.19 7.13
CA TRP A 261 15.24 5.64 7.26
C TRP A 261 14.18 6.35 8.14
N THR A 262 13.05 5.69 8.43
CA THR A 262 11.96 6.32 9.20
C THR A 262 12.04 6.04 10.70
N TRP A 263 12.68 4.94 11.12
CA TRP A 263 12.67 4.57 12.54
C TRP A 263 13.46 5.52 13.43
N ASP A 264 14.60 6.03 12.98
CA ASP A 264 15.34 7.05 13.73
C ASP A 264 14.51 8.31 13.88
N TRP A 265 13.88 8.78 12.78
CA TRP A 265 12.99 9.93 12.82
C TRP A 265 11.79 9.71 13.76
N LEU A 266 11.21 8.52 13.76
CA LEU A 266 10.11 8.16 14.68
C LEU A 266 10.57 8.17 16.14
N ILE A 267 11.77 7.64 16.47
CA ILE A 267 12.32 7.65 17.81
C ILE A 267 12.48 9.08 18.32
N GLU A 268 13.12 9.95 17.54
CA GLU A 268 13.35 11.35 17.89
C GLU A 268 12.01 12.10 18.05
N SER A 269 11.05 11.87 17.17
CA SER A 269 9.74 12.51 17.22
C SER A 269 8.89 12.04 18.41
N LEU A 270 8.95 10.75 18.78
CA LEU A 270 8.29 10.23 19.96
C LEU A 270 8.91 10.78 21.26
N ASP A 271 10.23 10.90 21.32
CA ASP A 271 10.93 11.45 22.49
C ASP A 271 10.52 12.93 22.72
N ALA A 272 10.53 13.76 21.67
CA ALA A 272 10.03 15.13 21.71
C ALA A 272 8.54 15.20 22.11
N GLY A 273 7.73 14.29 21.58
CA GLY A 273 6.30 14.15 21.92
C GLY A 273 6.07 13.85 23.38
N TYR A 274 6.90 13.01 24.00
CA TYR A 274 6.82 12.72 25.44
C TYR A 274 7.19 13.92 26.29
N GLU A 275 8.00 14.85 25.79
CA GLU A 275 8.34 16.11 26.43
C GLU A 275 7.32 17.24 26.15
N GLY A 276 6.31 16.97 25.31
CA GLY A 276 5.18 17.87 25.03
C GLY A 276 5.24 18.63 23.72
N ASP A 277 6.20 18.32 22.84
CA ASP A 277 6.29 18.85 21.47
C ASP A 277 5.79 17.82 20.46
N GLY A 278 4.65 18.11 19.82
CA GLY A 278 4.02 17.23 18.84
C GLY A 278 4.47 17.44 17.40
N THR A 279 5.38 18.39 17.13
CA THR A 279 5.72 18.84 15.76
C THR A 279 6.25 17.70 14.91
N GLY A 280 7.28 16.97 15.35
CA GLY A 280 7.90 15.93 14.56
C GLY A 280 6.94 14.77 14.20
N LEU A 281 6.05 14.40 15.12
CA LEU A 281 5.03 13.38 14.85
C LEU A 281 3.94 13.88 13.89
N LEU A 282 3.57 15.16 13.96
CA LEU A 282 2.66 15.77 12.99
C LEU A 282 3.28 15.82 11.60
N ASP A 283 4.55 16.20 11.50
CA ASP A 283 5.31 16.22 10.23
C ASP A 283 5.39 14.81 9.60
N MET A 284 5.61 13.78 10.41
CA MET A 284 5.58 12.38 9.94
C MET A 284 4.19 11.97 9.42
N SER A 285 3.14 12.38 10.13
CA SER A 285 1.76 12.14 9.70
C SER A 285 1.44 12.87 8.40
N ASP A 286 1.86 14.12 8.26
CA ASP A 286 1.68 14.92 7.05
C ASP A 286 2.45 14.33 5.86
N TRP A 287 3.69 13.89 6.10
CA TRP A 287 4.48 13.18 5.08
C TRP A 287 3.76 11.92 4.61
N GLN A 288 3.28 11.08 5.51
CA GLN A 288 2.55 9.85 5.18
C GLN A 288 1.24 10.13 4.43
N ALA A 289 0.56 11.21 4.77
CA ALA A 289 -0.69 11.63 4.15
C ALA A 289 -0.49 12.37 2.80
N GLY A 290 0.74 12.68 2.41
CA GLY A 290 1.02 13.53 1.25
C GLY A 290 0.55 14.98 1.42
N ARG A 291 0.51 15.49 2.65
CA ARG A 291 0.07 16.85 2.94
C ARG A 291 1.21 17.86 2.81
N ASN A 292 1.00 18.90 2.00
CA ASN A 292 1.95 19.99 1.80
C ASN A 292 1.94 20.98 2.97
N PRO A 293 3.05 21.75 3.18
CA PRO A 293 3.11 22.77 4.23
C PRO A 293 2.07 23.90 4.09
N ASP A 294 1.52 24.11 2.89
CA ASP A 294 0.47 25.12 2.66
C ASP A 294 -0.95 24.57 2.94
N GLY A 295 -1.08 23.32 3.34
CA GLY A 295 -2.33 22.67 3.69
C GLY A 295 -3.04 21.97 2.53
N THR A 296 -2.45 21.96 1.34
CA THR A 296 -2.95 21.17 0.21
C THR A 296 -2.44 19.74 0.29
N TYR A 297 -3.08 18.82 -0.44
CA TYR A 297 -2.62 17.44 -0.57
C TYR A 297 -2.00 17.21 -1.96
N MET A 298 -0.97 16.36 -2.01
CA MET A 298 -0.20 16.10 -3.23
C MET A 298 -1.06 15.40 -4.30
N ASP A 299 -1.98 14.54 -3.86
CA ASP A 299 -2.80 13.72 -4.72
C ASP A 299 -4.20 13.47 -4.14
N ASN A 300 -4.99 12.64 -4.83
CA ASN A 300 -6.33 12.24 -4.42
C ASN A 300 -6.38 10.81 -3.84
N SER A 301 -5.25 10.26 -3.41
CA SER A 301 -5.15 8.87 -2.93
C SER A 301 -6.11 8.56 -1.78
N TYR A 302 -6.35 9.50 -0.88
CA TYR A 302 -7.31 9.38 0.21
C TYR A 302 -8.72 9.00 -0.27
N ASP A 303 -9.24 9.72 -1.26
CA ASP A 303 -10.57 9.48 -1.83
C ASP A 303 -10.58 8.27 -2.76
N ALA A 304 -9.56 8.14 -3.61
CA ALA A 304 -9.43 7.04 -4.56
C ALA A 304 -9.28 5.69 -3.87
N PHE A 305 -8.52 5.61 -2.77
CA PHE A 305 -8.35 4.39 -1.97
C PHE A 305 -9.72 3.83 -1.54
N THR A 306 -10.55 4.67 -0.96
CA THR A 306 -11.88 4.26 -0.46
C THR A 306 -12.78 3.83 -1.61
N ALA A 307 -12.82 4.62 -2.71
CA ALA A 307 -13.70 4.34 -3.83
C ALA A 307 -13.35 3.03 -4.54
N ILE A 308 -12.08 2.79 -4.81
CA ILE A 308 -11.60 1.57 -5.46
C ILE A 308 -11.82 0.36 -4.55
N SER A 309 -11.43 0.46 -3.28
CA SER A 309 -11.58 -0.64 -2.31
C SER A 309 -13.04 -1.07 -2.13
N CYS A 310 -13.97 -0.10 -2.08
CA CYS A 310 -15.40 -0.41 -1.90
C CYS A 310 -16.07 -0.99 -3.16
N LEU A 311 -15.52 -0.77 -4.35
CA LEU A 311 -15.98 -1.44 -5.57
C LEU A 311 -15.38 -2.84 -5.72
N ASP A 312 -14.12 -3.01 -5.39
CA ASP A 312 -13.39 -4.27 -5.47
C ASP A 312 -13.88 -5.27 -4.42
N TYR A 313 -14.18 -4.79 -3.22
CA TYR A 313 -14.65 -5.57 -2.08
C TYR A 313 -16.02 -5.08 -1.61
N PRO A 314 -17.11 -5.53 -2.22
CA PRO A 314 -18.45 -5.15 -1.77
C PRO A 314 -18.64 -5.47 -0.29
N TYR A 315 -19.27 -4.55 0.41
CA TYR A 315 -19.52 -4.69 1.84
C TYR A 315 -20.32 -5.97 2.16
N ALA A 316 -19.79 -6.77 3.07
CA ALA A 316 -20.49 -7.88 3.68
C ALA A 316 -20.87 -7.53 5.12
N ASP A 317 -22.08 -7.85 5.55
CA ASP A 317 -22.50 -7.63 6.93
C ASP A 317 -21.61 -8.39 7.92
N PHE A 318 -21.09 -7.67 8.91
CA PHE A 318 -20.32 -8.25 10.00
C PHE A 318 -20.65 -7.56 11.33
N LYS A 319 -20.34 -8.24 12.43
CA LYS A 319 -20.43 -7.63 13.74
C LYS A 319 -19.05 -7.08 14.11
N ARG A 320 -18.99 -5.78 14.37
CA ARG A 320 -17.75 -5.08 14.77
C ARG A 320 -17.04 -5.79 15.93
N ALA A 321 -17.77 -6.20 16.96
CA ALA A 321 -17.20 -6.90 18.11
C ALA A 321 -16.52 -8.24 17.72
N ASP A 322 -17.07 -8.97 16.74
CA ASP A 322 -16.49 -10.23 16.29
C ASP A 322 -15.19 -9.98 15.49
N LEU A 323 -15.16 -8.92 14.68
CA LEU A 323 -13.94 -8.52 13.96
C LEU A 323 -12.84 -8.07 14.93
N ILE A 324 -13.16 -7.19 15.88
CA ILE A 324 -12.21 -6.74 16.91
C ILE A 324 -11.68 -7.93 17.73
N ALA A 325 -12.54 -8.88 18.09
CA ALA A 325 -12.10 -10.07 18.82
C ALA A 325 -11.11 -10.92 18.01
N ARG A 326 -11.37 -11.14 16.71
CA ARG A 326 -10.47 -11.85 15.78
C ARG A 326 -9.15 -11.08 15.59
N ALA A 327 -9.23 -9.78 15.37
CA ALA A 327 -8.05 -8.95 15.18
C ALA A 327 -7.17 -8.92 16.45
N LYS A 328 -7.78 -8.84 17.64
CA LYS A 328 -7.04 -8.90 18.94
C LYS A 328 -6.47 -10.29 19.23
N GLU A 329 -7.05 -11.37 18.71
CA GLU A 329 -6.45 -12.70 18.78
C GLU A 329 -5.16 -12.79 17.95
N ALA A 330 -5.15 -12.20 16.75
CA ALA A 330 -4.00 -12.16 15.83
C ALA A 330 -2.96 -11.10 16.25
N ALA A 331 -3.42 -9.96 16.74
CA ALA A 331 -2.63 -8.77 17.08
C ALA A 331 -3.13 -8.16 18.41
N PRO A 332 -2.66 -8.65 19.56
CA PRO A 332 -3.14 -8.19 20.86
C PRO A 332 -2.97 -6.68 21.13
N LEU A 333 -1.99 -6.04 20.51
CA LEU A 333 -1.71 -4.61 20.67
C LEU A 333 -2.48 -3.74 19.68
N LEU A 334 -2.53 -4.14 18.40
CA LEU A 334 -3.07 -3.32 17.31
C LEU A 334 -4.45 -3.78 16.82
N GLY A 335 -4.92 -4.95 17.18
CA GLY A 335 -6.16 -5.52 16.65
C GLY A 335 -7.41 -4.69 16.96
N GLU A 336 -7.42 -3.88 18.02
CA GLU A 336 -8.54 -3.00 18.33
C GLU A 336 -8.63 -1.84 17.34
N VAL A 337 -7.54 -1.12 17.12
CA VAL A 337 -7.52 0.01 16.16
C VAL A 337 -7.83 -0.46 14.75
N PHE A 338 -7.22 -1.56 14.28
CA PHE A 338 -7.52 -2.13 12.97
C PHE A 338 -8.99 -2.57 12.84
N GLY A 339 -9.56 -3.15 13.88
CA GLY A 339 -10.96 -3.53 13.90
C GLY A 339 -11.93 -2.33 13.81
N TRP A 340 -11.53 -1.15 14.30
CA TRP A 340 -12.29 0.08 14.16
C TRP A 340 -12.11 0.77 12.81
N MET A 341 -10.95 0.66 12.18
CA MET A 341 -10.67 1.22 10.85
C MET A 341 -11.50 0.55 9.73
N GLU A 342 -11.96 -0.69 9.91
CA GLU A 342 -12.78 -1.40 8.91
C GLU A 342 -14.20 -0.85 8.85
N GLY A 343 -14.85 -0.92 7.69
CA GLY A 343 -16.29 -0.70 7.54
C GLY A 343 -16.72 0.52 6.74
N GLY A 344 -15.80 1.20 6.08
CA GLY A 344 -16.09 2.37 5.24
C GLY A 344 -17.02 2.12 4.05
N CYS A 345 -17.19 0.88 3.62
CA CYS A 345 -18.00 0.52 2.46
C CYS A 345 -19.50 0.25 2.77
N LYS A 346 -19.91 0.38 4.02
CA LYS A 346 -21.31 0.19 4.38
C LYS A 346 -22.19 1.25 3.72
N ASN A 347 -23.24 0.82 3.02
CA ASN A 347 -24.15 1.67 2.24
C ASN A 347 -23.44 2.41 1.08
N TRP A 348 -22.42 1.79 0.47
CA TRP A 348 -21.78 2.35 -0.72
C TRP A 348 -22.83 2.66 -1.79
N PRO A 349 -22.84 3.89 -2.37
CA PRO A 349 -24.01 4.37 -3.13
C PRO A 349 -24.13 3.78 -4.55
N VAL A 350 -23.08 3.13 -5.06
CA VAL A 350 -23.05 2.59 -6.41
C VAL A 350 -22.62 1.12 -6.42
N THR A 351 -22.93 0.43 -7.50
CA THR A 351 -22.48 -0.96 -7.72
C THR A 351 -21.52 -0.98 -8.90
N GLY A 352 -20.32 -1.50 -8.70
CA GLY A 352 -19.32 -1.72 -9.74
C GLY A 352 -19.10 -3.20 -10.04
N ILE A 353 -18.02 -3.51 -10.75
CA ILE A 353 -17.57 -4.87 -11.00
C ILE A 353 -16.60 -5.25 -9.89
N PRO A 354 -16.96 -6.18 -9.00
CA PRO A 354 -16.06 -6.56 -7.91
C PRO A 354 -14.83 -7.30 -8.46
N MET A 355 -13.75 -7.27 -7.70
CA MET A 355 -12.53 -8.01 -8.00
C MET A 355 -12.80 -9.53 -7.92
N PRO A 356 -12.34 -10.33 -8.91
CA PRO A 356 -12.52 -11.77 -8.86
C PRO A 356 -11.63 -12.40 -7.78
N SER A 357 -12.19 -13.31 -7.00
CA SER A 357 -11.43 -14.16 -6.07
C SER A 357 -10.91 -15.44 -6.76
N ASP A 358 -11.44 -15.81 -7.92
CA ASP A 358 -10.95 -16.92 -8.75
C ASP A 358 -10.12 -16.36 -9.90
N ILE A 359 -8.81 -16.57 -9.82
CA ILE A 359 -7.82 -16.18 -10.83
C ILE A 359 -7.15 -17.40 -11.49
N SER A 360 -7.78 -18.57 -11.42
CA SER A 360 -7.20 -19.84 -11.91
C SER A 360 -6.83 -19.82 -13.40
N ALA A 361 -7.47 -18.98 -14.22
CA ALA A 361 -7.11 -18.79 -15.62
C ALA A 361 -5.69 -18.22 -15.81
N ALA A 362 -5.10 -17.62 -14.80
CA ALA A 362 -3.69 -17.17 -14.82
C ALA A 362 -2.69 -18.34 -14.97
N ALA A 363 -3.10 -19.57 -14.71
CA ALA A 363 -2.28 -20.75 -14.96
C ALA A 363 -1.92 -20.92 -16.46
N ASP A 364 -2.70 -20.34 -17.35
CA ASP A 364 -2.46 -20.32 -18.80
C ASP A 364 -1.60 -19.12 -19.25
N ALA A 365 -1.07 -18.33 -18.33
CA ALA A 365 -0.22 -17.19 -18.64
C ALA A 365 0.96 -17.57 -19.54
N ALA A 366 1.17 -16.76 -20.59
CA ALA A 366 2.19 -17.06 -21.61
C ALA A 366 3.63 -17.03 -21.06
N THR A 367 3.83 -16.35 -19.92
CA THR A 367 5.11 -16.27 -19.21
C THR A 367 4.89 -16.55 -17.73
N THR A 368 5.82 -17.27 -17.10
CA THR A 368 5.75 -17.55 -15.65
C THR A 368 5.96 -16.26 -14.85
N ILE A 369 5.08 -15.98 -13.92
CA ILE A 369 5.07 -14.77 -13.08
C ILE A 369 6.04 -14.92 -11.92
N VAL A 370 6.75 -13.85 -11.54
CA VAL A 370 7.56 -13.80 -10.32
C VAL A 370 6.76 -13.09 -9.23
N VAL A 371 6.51 -13.78 -8.13
CA VAL A 371 5.86 -13.23 -6.94
C VAL A 371 6.90 -13.06 -5.84
N VAL A 372 6.95 -11.87 -5.24
CA VAL A 372 7.92 -11.52 -4.21
C VAL A 372 7.22 -11.25 -2.89
N GLY A 373 7.76 -11.79 -1.80
CA GLY A 373 7.26 -11.54 -0.45
C GLY A 373 8.38 -11.17 0.50
N THR A 374 8.17 -10.14 1.31
CA THR A 374 9.05 -9.71 2.38
C THR A 374 8.62 -10.36 3.70
N VAL A 375 9.56 -10.92 4.46
CA VAL A 375 9.25 -11.72 5.66
C VAL A 375 8.55 -10.89 6.73
N ASN A 376 9.02 -9.66 6.94
CA ASN A 376 8.47 -8.74 7.94
C ASN A 376 7.69 -7.60 7.27
N ASP A 377 6.90 -7.92 6.24
CA ASP A 377 6.05 -6.93 5.58
C ASP A 377 4.83 -6.61 6.45
N PRO A 378 4.64 -5.35 6.88
CA PRO A 378 3.51 -4.96 7.71
C PRO A 378 2.18 -4.96 6.96
N ALA A 379 2.19 -4.56 5.69
CA ALA A 379 0.99 -4.30 4.90
C ALA A 379 0.51 -5.53 4.11
N THR A 380 1.47 -6.34 3.62
CA THR A 380 1.21 -7.56 2.85
C THR A 380 2.02 -8.73 3.42
N PRO A 381 1.55 -9.32 4.54
CA PRO A 381 2.23 -10.42 5.20
C PRO A 381 2.72 -11.50 4.23
N VAL A 382 3.96 -11.96 4.43
CA VAL A 382 4.67 -12.87 3.50
C VAL A 382 3.88 -14.13 3.08
N GLN A 383 2.96 -14.59 3.92
CA GLN A 383 2.09 -15.72 3.62
C GLN A 383 1.18 -15.46 2.42
N TRP A 384 0.78 -14.20 2.20
CA TRP A 384 -0.07 -13.81 1.07
C TRP A 384 0.65 -13.97 -0.26
N ALA A 385 1.95 -13.65 -0.31
CA ALA A 385 2.76 -13.86 -1.51
C ALA A 385 2.91 -15.36 -1.85
N ARG A 386 3.01 -16.22 -0.84
CA ARG A 386 3.03 -17.68 -1.03
C ARG A 386 1.69 -18.19 -1.55
N SER A 387 0.59 -17.71 -0.96
CA SER A 387 -0.77 -18.03 -1.39
C SER A 387 -1.02 -17.58 -2.83
N LEU A 388 -0.70 -16.32 -3.16
CA LEU A 388 -0.86 -15.81 -4.53
C LEU A 388 -0.04 -16.63 -5.56
N THR A 389 1.16 -17.07 -5.19
CA THR A 389 1.99 -17.92 -6.08
C THR A 389 1.27 -19.24 -6.42
N GLU A 390 0.61 -19.85 -5.44
CA GLU A 390 -0.17 -21.07 -5.65
C GLU A 390 -1.44 -20.81 -6.48
N GLU A 391 -2.12 -19.70 -6.24
CA GLU A 391 -3.35 -19.30 -6.93
C GLU A 391 -3.15 -19.03 -8.42
N LEU A 392 -2.04 -18.38 -8.77
CA LEU A 392 -1.68 -18.09 -10.14
C LEU A 392 -1.36 -19.35 -10.95
N GLY A 393 -0.91 -20.43 -10.32
CA GLY A 393 -0.60 -21.71 -10.97
C GLY A 393 0.63 -21.70 -11.88
N ASN A 394 0.90 -20.62 -12.61
CA ASN A 394 2.12 -20.40 -13.40
C ASN A 394 2.96 -19.28 -12.81
N ALA A 395 3.46 -19.48 -11.59
CA ALA A 395 4.26 -18.51 -10.88
C ALA A 395 5.42 -19.15 -10.12
N VAL A 396 6.44 -18.36 -9.80
CA VAL A 396 7.55 -18.71 -8.92
C VAL A 396 7.65 -17.70 -7.79
N TYR A 397 7.93 -18.20 -6.59
CA TYR A 397 8.08 -17.39 -5.40
C TYR A 397 9.52 -16.99 -5.16
N LEU A 398 9.75 -15.73 -4.79
CA LEU A 398 11.02 -15.17 -4.36
C LEU A 398 10.85 -14.51 -2.99
N GLU A 399 11.67 -14.91 -2.01
CA GLU A 399 11.55 -14.44 -0.63
C GLU A 399 12.67 -13.46 -0.28
N PHE A 400 12.31 -12.35 0.33
CA PHE A 400 13.21 -11.39 0.96
C PHE A 400 13.08 -11.46 2.48
N ASN A 401 14.17 -11.83 3.16
CA ASN A 401 14.24 -11.88 4.62
C ASN A 401 14.61 -10.50 5.19
N GLY A 402 13.81 -9.51 4.89
CA GLY A 402 13.99 -8.11 5.29
C GLY A 402 12.77 -7.57 6.03
N ASP A 403 12.83 -6.29 6.30
CA ASP A 403 11.84 -5.49 7.01
C ASP A 403 11.19 -4.49 6.04
N GLY A 404 9.99 -4.01 6.38
CA GLY A 404 9.27 -3.03 5.61
C GLY A 404 8.47 -3.60 4.45
N HIS A 405 7.89 -2.71 3.64
CA HIS A 405 6.92 -3.07 2.61
C HIS A 405 7.57 -3.16 1.23
N THR A 406 7.43 -4.32 0.56
CA THR A 406 8.04 -4.66 -0.75
C THR A 406 9.56 -4.89 -0.69
N ALA A 407 10.12 -5.48 -1.75
CA ALA A 407 11.50 -5.97 -1.73
C ALA A 407 12.40 -5.38 -2.84
N TYR A 408 11.86 -5.14 -4.06
CA TYR A 408 12.65 -4.61 -5.17
C TYR A 408 13.05 -3.17 -4.91
N MET A 409 14.35 -2.88 -5.01
CA MET A 409 14.97 -1.60 -4.65
C MET A 409 14.85 -1.24 -3.14
N SER A 410 14.69 -2.26 -2.29
CA SER A 410 14.57 -2.11 -0.83
C SER A 410 15.79 -2.72 -0.11
N GLY A 411 17.00 -2.46 -0.60
CA GLY A 411 18.25 -2.77 0.10
C GLY A 411 18.74 -4.21 -0.05
N SER A 412 18.37 -4.94 -1.12
CA SER A 412 18.87 -6.29 -1.40
C SER A 412 19.33 -6.47 -2.83
N LYS A 413 20.64 -6.44 -3.06
CA LYS A 413 21.23 -6.78 -4.38
C LYS A 413 20.83 -8.17 -4.87
N CYS A 414 20.53 -9.09 -3.96
CA CYS A 414 20.04 -10.42 -4.30
C CYS A 414 18.67 -10.36 -4.97
N ILE A 415 17.72 -9.59 -4.42
CA ILE A 415 16.41 -9.36 -5.01
C ILE A 415 16.57 -8.62 -6.34
N ASP A 416 17.26 -7.47 -6.31
CA ASP A 416 17.40 -6.60 -7.47
C ASP A 416 17.97 -7.32 -8.67
N SER A 417 19.10 -8.04 -8.48
CA SER A 417 19.73 -8.76 -9.58
C SER A 417 18.89 -9.89 -10.17
N ARG A 418 18.02 -10.53 -9.38
CA ARG A 418 17.13 -11.61 -9.86
C ARG A 418 15.96 -11.08 -10.64
N ILE A 419 15.38 -9.98 -10.18
CA ILE A 419 14.30 -9.29 -10.88
C ILE A 419 14.82 -8.70 -12.19
N ASP A 420 15.97 -8.06 -12.16
CA ASP A 420 16.63 -7.55 -13.36
C ASP A 420 16.92 -8.67 -14.37
N GLU A 421 17.53 -9.80 -13.93
CA GLU A 421 17.80 -10.93 -14.81
C GLU A 421 16.52 -11.48 -15.43
N TYR A 422 15.44 -11.54 -14.66
CA TYR A 422 14.15 -11.98 -15.16
C TYR A 422 13.58 -11.01 -16.21
N PHE A 423 13.56 -9.70 -15.96
CA PHE A 423 13.09 -8.73 -16.96
C PHE A 423 13.97 -8.74 -18.23
N ILE A 424 15.28 -8.80 -18.08
CA ILE A 424 16.22 -8.69 -19.21
C ILE A 424 16.28 -9.96 -20.06
N THR A 425 16.19 -11.13 -19.44
CA THR A 425 16.47 -12.41 -20.12
C THR A 425 15.31 -13.40 -20.10
N GLY A 426 14.25 -13.14 -19.34
CA GLY A 426 13.17 -14.10 -19.06
C GLY A 426 13.60 -15.27 -18.17
N ARG A 427 14.82 -15.23 -17.60
CA ARG A 427 15.33 -16.32 -16.76
C ARG A 427 14.72 -16.24 -15.37
N LEU A 428 13.99 -17.30 -15.00
CA LEU A 428 13.38 -17.42 -13.69
C LEU A 428 14.45 -17.57 -12.58
N PRO A 429 14.20 -17.01 -11.38
CA PRO A 429 15.02 -17.29 -10.20
C PRO A 429 15.06 -18.80 -9.94
N LYS A 430 16.26 -19.40 -10.00
CA LYS A 430 16.39 -20.84 -9.73
C LYS A 430 16.57 -21.09 -8.25
N ASN A 431 15.85 -22.09 -7.71
CA ASN A 431 15.98 -22.62 -6.35
C ASN A 431 16.00 -21.44 -5.35
N SER A 432 14.86 -20.80 -5.18
CA SER A 432 14.69 -19.58 -4.40
C SER A 432 15.48 -19.57 -3.09
N PRO A 433 16.79 -19.21 -3.07
CA PRO A 433 17.41 -18.91 -1.81
C PRO A 433 16.69 -17.68 -1.27
N ILE A 434 16.42 -17.69 0.01
CA ILE A 434 15.97 -16.52 0.73
C ILE A 434 17.01 -15.43 0.54
N CYS A 435 16.63 -14.33 -0.10
CA CYS A 435 17.49 -13.17 -0.23
C CYS A 435 17.57 -12.43 1.10
N GLN A 436 18.76 -11.99 1.47
CA GLN A 436 18.99 -11.21 2.68
C GLN A 436 19.14 -9.72 2.32
N PRO A 437 18.86 -8.79 3.25
CA PRO A 437 19.25 -7.40 3.10
C PRO A 437 20.78 -7.29 3.04
N ASP A 438 21.29 -6.32 2.26
CA ASP A 438 22.74 -6.04 2.22
C ASP A 438 23.23 -5.51 3.58
N GLU A 439 22.41 -4.70 4.24
CA GLU A 439 22.61 -4.16 5.59
C GLU A 439 21.35 -4.42 6.42
N PRO A 440 21.34 -5.43 7.29
CA PRO A 440 20.17 -5.72 8.10
C PRO A 440 19.97 -4.66 9.18
N ILE A 441 18.73 -4.15 9.31
CA ILE A 441 18.33 -3.14 10.31
C ILE A 441 18.50 -3.70 11.74
N LEU A 442 18.03 -4.91 11.97
CA LEU A 442 18.34 -5.70 13.17
C LEU A 442 19.46 -6.65 12.78
N GLY A 443 20.54 -6.68 13.57
CA GLY A 443 21.69 -7.55 13.30
C GLY A 443 21.27 -8.98 12.93
N ALA A 444 22.04 -9.66 12.11
CA ALA A 444 21.73 -11.02 11.66
C ALA A 444 21.43 -11.91 12.88
N PHE A 445 20.19 -12.26 13.06
CA PHE A 445 19.81 -13.30 14.02
C PHE A 445 20.34 -14.64 13.48
N ASN A 446 21.35 -15.20 14.16
CA ASN A 446 21.87 -16.54 13.93
C ASN A 446 20.86 -17.61 14.31
#